data_dd195e45b6138e02a80b9e411a4a06ee
#
_entry.id   dd195e45b6138e02a80b9e411a4a06ee
#
_cell.length_a   1.000
_cell.length_b   1.000
_cell.length_c   1.000
_cell.angle_alpha   90.00
_cell.angle_beta   90.00
_cell.angle_gamma   90.00
#
_symmetry.space_group_name_H-M   'P 1'
#
loop_
_entity.id
_entity.type
_entity.pdbx_description
1 polymer ?
#
loop_
_entity_poly.entity_id
_entity_poly.type
_entity_poly.pdbx_seq_one_letter_code
_entity_poly.pdbx_strand_id
1 'polypeptide(L)'
;MKKHGIIPAAGIDFTIYTGTPAERDALNDAYGYCDHERQEITLRANMQPALAANTLCHEIGHALYTHSGVEAYVKAQLKDGVDADVFQETIIQLFVPHLAPVFAAVRKLRP
;
A
#
# COMPACT_ATOMS: atom_id res chain seq x y z
N MET A 1 13.40 -10.19 9.17
CA MET A 1 12.77 -9.65 7.94
C MET A 1 13.83 -9.14 6.99
N LYS A 2 13.57 -9.19 5.71
CA LYS A 2 14.49 -8.71 4.69
C LYS A 2 14.08 -7.32 4.23
N LYS A 3 15.01 -6.35 4.27
CA LYS A 3 14.82 -5.01 3.76
C LYS A 3 15.10 -4.98 2.25
N HIS A 4 14.21 -4.36 1.47
CA HIS A 4 14.33 -4.25 0.02
C HIS A 4 14.66 -2.85 -0.48
N GLY A 5 14.46 -1.84 0.33
CA GLY A 5 14.73 -0.46 -0.06
C GLY A 5 13.70 0.51 0.49
N ILE A 6 13.69 1.71 -0.08
CA ILE A 6 12.83 2.81 0.35
C ILE A 6 12.03 3.30 -0.85
N ILE A 7 10.73 3.52 -0.67
CA ILE A 7 9.86 4.12 -1.68
C ILE A 7 9.22 5.37 -1.08
N PRO A 8 9.32 6.53 -1.75
CA PRO A 8 8.60 7.72 -1.30
C PRO A 8 7.12 7.63 -1.68
N ALA A 9 6.26 8.00 -0.73
CA ALA A 9 4.82 8.11 -0.94
C ALA A 9 4.33 9.39 -0.28
N ALA A 10 3.78 10.32 -1.08
CA ALA A 10 3.34 11.65 -0.62
C ALA A 10 4.45 12.41 0.13
N GLY A 11 5.70 12.31 -0.34
CA GLY A 11 6.84 12.98 0.26
C GLY A 11 7.40 12.31 1.52
N ILE A 12 6.86 11.15 1.91
CA ILE A 12 7.29 10.40 3.08
C ILE A 12 7.98 9.11 2.62
N ASP A 13 9.16 8.84 3.16
CA ASP A 13 9.91 7.64 2.83
C ASP A 13 9.38 6.43 3.61
N PHE A 14 8.96 5.40 2.87
CA PHE A 14 8.56 4.12 3.44
C PHE A 14 9.62 3.06 3.15
N THR A 15 10.03 2.35 4.19
CA THR A 15 10.95 1.21 4.06
C THR A 15 10.16 -0.05 3.75
N ILE A 16 10.59 -0.79 2.73
CA ILE A 16 9.92 -2.00 2.26
C ILE A 16 10.63 -3.23 2.81
N TYR A 17 9.86 -4.09 3.46
CA TYR A 17 10.33 -5.37 4.00
C TYR A 17 9.53 -6.53 3.44
N THR A 18 10.14 -7.71 3.43
CA THR A 18 9.42 -8.99 3.36
C THR A 18 9.65 -9.76 4.64
N GLY A 19 8.65 -10.51 5.07
CA GLY A 19 8.73 -11.29 6.29
C GLY A 19 7.68 -12.38 6.36
N THR A 20 7.72 -13.13 7.46
CA THR A 20 6.78 -14.20 7.76
C THR A 20 5.77 -13.75 8.82
N PRO A 21 4.61 -14.47 8.95
CA PRO A 21 3.67 -14.19 10.04
C PRO A 21 4.30 -14.28 11.44
N ALA A 22 5.31 -15.13 11.62
CA ALA A 22 6.03 -15.23 12.90
C ALA A 22 6.85 -13.96 13.20
N GLU A 23 7.34 -13.29 12.17
CA GLU A 23 8.13 -12.07 12.30
C GLU A 23 7.26 -10.82 12.43
N ARG A 24 6.08 -10.83 11.79
CA ARG A 24 5.14 -9.71 11.81
C ARG A 24 3.71 -10.24 11.86
N ASP A 25 3.05 -10.02 12.98
CA ASP A 25 1.74 -10.58 13.29
C ASP A 25 0.65 -10.16 12.28
N ALA A 26 0.74 -8.94 11.77
CA ALA A 26 -0.20 -8.44 10.76
C ALA A 26 -0.24 -9.31 9.51
N LEU A 27 0.80 -10.09 9.22
CA LEU A 27 0.87 -10.97 8.05
C LEU A 27 0.09 -12.29 8.23
N ASN A 28 -0.49 -12.56 9.41
CA ASN A 28 -1.35 -13.73 9.61
C ASN A 28 -2.63 -13.64 8.77
N ASP A 29 -3.21 -12.44 8.66
CA ASP A 29 -4.49 -12.21 8.00
C ASP A 29 -4.38 -11.43 6.68
N ALA A 30 -3.17 -11.04 6.29
CA ALA A 30 -2.94 -10.21 5.12
C ALA A 30 -1.66 -10.58 4.39
N TYR A 31 -1.63 -10.36 3.07
CA TYR A 31 -0.43 -10.50 2.28
C TYR A 31 0.55 -9.35 2.48
N GLY A 32 0.06 -8.21 2.91
CA GLY A 32 0.87 -7.02 3.17
C GLY A 32 0.26 -6.14 4.24
N TYR A 33 1.07 -5.23 4.75
CA TYR A 33 0.67 -4.32 5.80
C TYR A 33 1.44 -2.99 5.68
N CYS A 34 0.73 -1.87 5.82
CA CYS A 34 1.31 -0.54 5.84
C CYS A 34 1.26 0.00 7.27
N ASP A 35 2.43 0.21 7.87
CA ASP A 35 2.55 0.83 9.19
C ASP A 35 2.87 2.31 9.00
N HIS A 36 1.87 3.16 9.20
CA HIS A 36 2.00 4.60 9.00
C HIS A 36 2.89 5.27 10.05
N GLU A 37 2.91 4.76 11.27
CA GLU A 37 3.72 5.35 12.35
C GLU A 37 5.20 5.07 12.13
N ARG A 38 5.54 3.83 11.76
CA ARG A 38 6.93 3.43 11.53
C ARG A 38 7.39 3.75 10.11
N GLN A 39 6.48 4.13 9.23
CA GLN A 39 6.76 4.36 7.81
C GLN A 39 7.39 3.12 7.17
N GLU A 40 6.72 2.00 7.37
CA GLU A 40 7.14 0.71 6.85
C GLU A 40 6.01 0.03 6.09
N ILE A 41 6.36 -0.64 4.99
CA ILE A 41 5.47 -1.55 4.29
C ILE A 41 6.11 -2.93 4.34
N THR A 42 5.35 -3.92 4.83
CA THR A 42 5.81 -5.30 4.94
C THR A 42 4.94 -6.19 4.08
N LEU A 43 5.57 -7.03 3.27
CA LEU A 43 4.91 -8.03 2.43
C LEU A 43 5.25 -9.43 2.93
N ARG A 44 4.34 -10.40 2.72
CA ARG A 44 4.66 -11.79 2.95
C ARG A 44 5.83 -12.22 2.07
N ALA A 45 6.75 -12.97 2.66
CA ALA A 45 7.85 -13.58 1.91
C ALA A 45 7.32 -14.70 0.99
N ASN A 46 8.04 -14.96 -0.09
CA ASN A 46 7.80 -16.08 -1.00
C ASN A 46 6.48 -16.05 -1.76
N MET A 47 5.91 -14.86 -1.95
CA MET A 47 4.75 -14.70 -2.83
C MET A 47 5.15 -14.78 -4.31
N GLN A 48 4.21 -15.22 -5.15
CA GLN A 48 4.38 -15.11 -6.60
C GLN A 48 4.64 -13.65 -7.00
N PRO A 49 5.51 -13.36 -7.99
CA PRO A 49 5.88 -12.00 -8.33
C PRO A 49 4.70 -11.07 -8.66
N ALA A 50 3.70 -11.56 -9.38
CA ALA A 50 2.52 -10.76 -9.70
C ALA A 50 1.71 -10.40 -8.45
N LEU A 51 1.55 -11.34 -7.52
CA LEU A 51 0.86 -11.10 -6.26
C LEU A 51 1.63 -10.13 -5.38
N ALA A 52 2.96 -10.28 -5.32
CA ALA A 52 3.82 -9.37 -4.56
C ALA A 52 3.74 -7.94 -5.11
N ALA A 53 3.76 -7.76 -6.43
CA ALA A 53 3.63 -6.45 -7.07
C ALA A 53 2.28 -5.81 -6.77
N ASN A 54 1.19 -6.56 -6.91
CA ASN A 54 -0.16 -6.06 -6.61
C ASN A 54 -0.31 -5.70 -5.14
N THR A 55 0.23 -6.51 -4.24
CA THR A 55 0.19 -6.26 -2.79
C THR A 55 0.98 -5.01 -2.44
N LEU A 56 2.16 -4.83 -3.01
CA LEU A 56 2.97 -3.62 -2.80
C LEU A 56 2.23 -2.37 -3.28
N CYS A 57 1.65 -2.40 -4.47
CA CYS A 57 0.85 -1.28 -4.99
C CYS A 57 -0.35 -0.98 -4.09
N HIS A 58 -1.02 -2.00 -3.55
CA HIS A 58 -2.13 -1.84 -2.62
C HIS A 58 -1.69 -1.10 -1.35
N GLU A 59 -0.57 -1.50 -0.76
CA GLU A 59 -0.05 -0.88 0.46
C GLU A 59 0.48 0.55 0.21
N ILE A 60 1.09 0.79 -0.95
CA ILE A 60 1.46 2.15 -1.37
C ILE A 60 0.20 3.01 -1.54
N GLY A 61 -0.88 2.43 -2.05
CA GLY A 61 -2.18 3.08 -2.15
C GLY A 61 -2.67 3.59 -0.79
N HIS A 62 -2.58 2.78 0.25
CA HIS A 62 -2.91 3.19 1.62
C HIS A 62 -2.01 4.33 2.11
N ALA A 63 -0.71 4.24 1.86
CA ALA A 63 0.23 5.28 2.25
C ALA A 63 -0.09 6.62 1.57
N LEU A 64 -0.35 6.60 0.27
CA LEU A 64 -0.73 7.79 -0.49
C LEU A 64 -2.07 8.37 0.00
N TYR A 65 -3.07 7.52 0.20
CA TYR A 65 -4.39 7.94 0.67
C TYR A 65 -4.30 8.67 2.00
N THR A 66 -3.57 8.11 2.95
CA THR A 66 -3.45 8.69 4.30
C THR A 66 -2.61 9.96 4.33
N HIS A 67 -1.45 9.95 3.66
CA HIS A 67 -0.45 11.02 3.83
C HIS A 67 -0.56 12.16 2.81
N SER A 68 -1.34 12.00 1.75
CA SER A 68 -1.57 13.06 0.76
C SER A 68 -2.65 14.06 1.17
N GLY A 69 -3.37 13.79 2.27
CA GLY A 69 -4.52 14.60 2.70
C GLY A 69 -5.85 14.12 2.12
N VAL A 70 -5.85 13.13 1.21
CA VAL A 70 -7.08 12.60 0.62
C VAL A 70 -7.99 12.00 1.68
N GLU A 71 -7.45 11.24 2.64
CA GLU A 71 -8.25 10.64 3.72
C GLU A 71 -9.01 11.70 4.51
N ALA A 72 -8.34 12.78 4.93
CA ALA A 72 -8.95 13.83 5.71
C ALA A 72 -10.04 14.54 4.91
N TYR A 73 -9.79 14.81 3.62
CA TYR A 73 -10.77 15.43 2.74
C TYR A 73 -12.00 14.54 2.56
N VAL A 74 -11.80 13.26 2.28
CA VAL A 74 -12.88 12.29 2.08
C VAL A 74 -13.73 12.15 3.34
N LYS A 75 -13.12 12.03 4.51
CA LYS A 75 -13.84 11.94 5.78
C LYS A 75 -14.73 13.16 6.03
N ALA A 76 -14.25 14.34 5.66
CA ALA A 76 -15.04 15.56 5.78
C ALA A 76 -16.25 15.61 4.84
N GLN A 77 -16.20 14.87 3.71
CA GLN A 77 -17.28 14.86 2.70
C GLN A 77 -18.25 13.68 2.86
N LEU A 78 -17.87 12.62 3.59
CA LEU A 78 -18.73 11.45 3.76
C LEU A 78 -19.95 11.78 4.61
N LYS A 79 -21.10 11.26 4.18
CA LYS A 79 -22.36 11.37 4.93
C LYS A 79 -22.33 10.45 6.15
N ASP A 80 -23.11 10.79 7.16
CA ASP A 80 -23.32 9.93 8.34
C ASP A 80 -23.78 8.54 7.91
N GLY A 81 -23.22 7.50 8.56
CA GLY A 81 -23.54 6.11 8.29
C GLY A 81 -22.66 5.46 7.22
N VAL A 82 -21.78 6.21 6.55
CA VAL A 82 -20.79 5.64 5.62
C VAL A 82 -19.53 5.29 6.39
N ASP A 83 -19.11 4.02 6.29
CA ASP A 83 -17.86 3.56 6.92
C ASP A 83 -16.66 4.03 6.08
N ALA A 84 -15.85 4.92 6.68
CA ALA A 84 -14.70 5.52 6.01
C ALA A 84 -13.63 4.48 5.65
N ASP A 85 -13.44 3.44 6.47
CA ASP A 85 -12.45 2.41 6.21
C ASP A 85 -12.87 1.49 5.06
N VAL A 86 -14.15 1.13 5.00
CA VAL A 86 -14.71 0.37 3.87
C VAL A 86 -14.62 1.18 2.59
N PHE A 87 -14.91 2.47 2.65
CA PHE A 87 -14.77 3.36 1.50
C PHE A 87 -13.33 3.41 0.99
N GLN A 88 -12.35 3.57 1.88
CA GLN A 88 -10.94 3.58 1.53
C GLN A 88 -10.51 2.27 0.84
N GLU A 89 -10.83 1.12 1.45
CA GLU A 89 -10.50 -0.19 0.87
C GLU A 89 -11.13 -0.37 -0.51
N THR A 90 -12.38 0.05 -0.68
CA THR A 90 -13.07 -0.04 -1.96
C THR A 90 -12.36 0.78 -3.04
N ILE A 91 -11.99 2.02 -2.74
CA ILE A 91 -11.27 2.90 -3.68
C ILE A 91 -9.92 2.29 -4.05
N ILE A 92 -9.16 1.82 -3.07
CA ILE A 92 -7.83 1.23 -3.33
C ILE A 92 -7.96 -0.03 -4.16
N GLN A 93 -8.90 -0.93 -3.85
CA GLN A 93 -9.13 -2.16 -4.59
C GLN A 93 -9.57 -1.93 -6.04
N LEU A 94 -10.31 -0.85 -6.28
CA LEU A 94 -10.77 -0.51 -7.62
C LEU A 94 -9.66 0.08 -8.49
N PHE A 95 -8.77 0.89 -7.93
CA PHE A 95 -7.79 1.65 -8.72
C PHE A 95 -6.42 0.98 -8.80
N VAL A 96 -5.94 0.36 -7.73
CA VAL A 96 -4.58 -0.20 -7.67
C VAL A 96 -4.29 -1.21 -8.79
N PRO A 97 -5.18 -2.17 -9.10
CA PRO A 97 -4.91 -3.11 -10.19
C PRO A 97 -4.72 -2.46 -11.55
N HIS A 98 -5.30 -1.27 -11.76
CA HIS A 98 -5.15 -0.51 -12.99
C HIS A 98 -3.88 0.35 -13.02
N LEU A 99 -3.33 0.69 -11.85
CA LEU A 99 -2.14 1.53 -11.74
C LEU A 99 -0.84 0.74 -11.94
N ALA A 100 -0.78 -0.50 -11.52
CA ALA A 100 0.43 -1.32 -11.63
C ALA A 100 0.97 -1.42 -13.07
N PRO A 101 0.13 -1.69 -14.10
CA PRO A 101 0.59 -1.69 -15.49
C PRO A 101 1.09 -0.33 -15.96
N VAL A 102 0.47 0.76 -15.47
CA VAL A 102 0.90 2.13 -15.82
C VAL A 102 2.29 2.40 -15.26
N PHE A 103 2.55 2.05 -14.01
CA PHE A 103 3.87 2.20 -13.42
C PHE A 103 4.94 1.39 -14.16
N ALA A 104 4.62 0.18 -14.56
CA ALA A 104 5.52 -0.66 -15.35
C ALA A 104 5.83 -0.03 -16.71
N ALA A 105 4.82 0.53 -17.38
CA ALA A 105 4.99 1.20 -18.65
C ALA A 105 5.85 2.47 -18.53
N VAL A 106 5.61 3.29 -17.50
CA VAL A 106 6.40 4.49 -17.21
C VAL A 106 7.85 4.14 -16.95
N ARG A 107 8.10 3.06 -16.21
CA ARG A 107 9.46 2.61 -15.92
C ARG A 107 10.25 2.27 -17.19
N LYS A 108 9.58 1.71 -18.21
CA LYS A 108 10.20 1.39 -19.51
C LYS A 108 10.57 2.63 -20.32
N LEU A 109 9.97 3.79 -20.03
CA LEU A 109 10.26 5.03 -20.72
C LEU A 109 11.50 5.76 -20.18
N ARG A 110 12.06 5.30 -19.07
CA ARG A 110 13.27 5.89 -18.50
C ARG A 110 14.48 5.53 -19.37
N PRO A 111 15.34 6.53 -19.68
CA PRO A 111 16.56 6.28 -20.43
C PRO A 111 17.55 5.43 -19.64
#